data_86ad65bb25de03bcbc35e782b1683245
#
_entry.id   86ad65bb25de03bcbc35e782b1683245
#
_cell.length_a   1.000
_cell.length_b   1.000
_cell.length_c   1.000
_cell.angle_alpha   90.00
_cell.angle_beta   90.00
_cell.angle_gamma   90.00
#
_symmetry.space_group_name_H-M   'P 1'
#
loop_
_entity.id
_entity.type
_entity.pdbx_description
1 polymer ?
#
loop_
_entity_poly.entity_id
_entity_poly.type
_entity_poly.pdbx_seq_one_letter_code
_entity_poly.pdbx_strand_id
1 'polypeptide(L)'
;MRETLIYLTNLDVEDTERIMQETLRRQVDGSEWNWNTLNTLCWAIGSISGAMTEEDEKRFLVLVIKDLLGLCERKKGKENKAVVASNIMYVVGQYPRFLRQHWKFLRTVVNKLFEFMHEPHPGVQDMACETFLKISEKCKRKFVTPQIPPDPVLFIDELLMNIDKHTNDFPQPHQTQTFYEAVGHMVSAEPDTAKREHLVVRLCNTPNQSWQAIMTMANDTNGTSLSDPATMKSISKILRTNQKIACSVGHSYGVQLHTIYEQMLNVYKAYSEWVSAAVSEQGQAATTHHHVRSMRNVRKDTLKLVEIYINLSKDPVKVAEAFVSPLLEPVIVNYGPNAKDAREPEVLSLLACVVNTCREAVTEGVPQMLAPIFQPTIEMITVNFEDFPEIRLNFFLCVHNPCRVPH
;
A
#
# COMPACT_ATOMS: atom_id res chain seq x y z
N MET A 1 -1.04 31.12 -7.55
CA MET A 1 0.26 30.98 -8.27
C MET A 1 0.24 29.89 -9.35
N ARG A 2 -0.18 28.64 -9.07
CA ARG A 2 -0.25 27.60 -10.12
C ARG A 2 -1.16 27.99 -11.29
N GLU A 3 -2.39 28.41 -11.02
CA GLU A 3 -3.33 28.87 -12.04
C GLU A 3 -2.80 30.06 -12.81
N THR A 4 -2.16 31.01 -12.13
CA THR A 4 -1.53 32.16 -12.77
C THR A 4 -0.45 31.75 -13.78
N LEU A 5 0.40 30.77 -13.42
CA LEU A 5 1.41 30.24 -14.34
C LEU A 5 0.77 29.54 -15.55
N ILE A 6 -0.31 28.79 -15.34
CA ILE A 6 -1.06 28.16 -16.43
C ILE A 6 -1.63 29.22 -17.40
N TYR A 7 -2.24 30.28 -16.87
CA TYR A 7 -2.76 31.37 -17.72
C TYR A 7 -1.63 32.10 -18.47
N LEU A 8 -0.50 32.38 -17.82
CA LEU A 8 0.65 33.00 -18.47
C LEU A 8 1.22 32.11 -19.58
N THR A 9 1.31 30.81 -19.33
CA THR A 9 1.75 29.85 -20.35
C THR A 9 0.79 29.81 -21.53
N ASN A 10 -0.52 29.85 -21.29
CA ASN A 10 -1.51 29.86 -22.36
C ASN A 10 -1.48 31.18 -23.18
N LEU A 11 -1.05 32.30 -22.57
CA LEU A 11 -0.89 33.57 -23.27
C LEU A 11 0.34 33.59 -24.17
N ASP A 12 1.47 33.07 -23.68
CA ASP A 12 2.72 33.01 -24.41
C ASP A 12 3.54 31.78 -24.01
N VAL A 13 3.39 30.70 -24.80
CA VAL A 13 4.09 29.43 -24.58
C VAL A 13 5.60 29.57 -24.81
N GLU A 14 5.99 30.31 -25.89
CA GLU A 14 7.39 30.45 -26.28
C GLU A 14 8.18 31.26 -25.24
N ASP A 15 7.62 32.34 -24.72
CA ASP A 15 8.27 33.15 -23.70
C ASP A 15 8.37 32.38 -22.36
N THR A 16 7.32 31.66 -21.98
CA THR A 16 7.34 30.80 -20.77
C THR A 16 8.43 29.71 -20.89
N GLU A 17 8.50 29.01 -22.03
CA GLU A 17 9.53 28.01 -22.29
C GLU A 17 10.93 28.62 -22.24
N ARG A 18 11.15 29.75 -22.92
CA ARG A 18 12.43 30.47 -22.96
C ARG A 18 12.91 30.85 -21.56
N ILE A 19 12.04 31.47 -20.74
CA ILE A 19 12.39 31.90 -19.37
C ILE A 19 12.78 30.70 -18.50
N MET A 20 11.99 29.61 -18.55
CA MET A 20 12.26 28.41 -17.75
C MET A 20 13.55 27.70 -18.19
N GLN A 21 13.79 27.59 -19.49
CA GLN A 21 15.01 26.99 -20.05
C GLN A 21 16.25 27.82 -19.73
N GLU A 22 16.18 29.14 -19.84
CA GLU A 22 17.29 30.02 -19.50
C GLU A 22 17.64 29.95 -18.01
N THR A 23 16.63 29.93 -17.15
CA THR A 23 16.82 29.76 -15.69
C THR A 23 17.43 28.39 -15.38
N LEU A 24 16.97 27.31 -16.03
CA LEU A 24 17.55 25.98 -15.87
C LEU A 24 19.01 25.95 -16.35
N ARG A 25 19.32 26.56 -17.49
CA ARG A 25 20.69 26.63 -18.04
C ARG A 25 21.66 27.26 -17.04
N ARG A 26 21.28 28.34 -16.32
CA ARG A 26 22.11 28.98 -15.29
C ARG A 26 22.36 28.06 -14.09
N GLN A 27 21.42 27.17 -13.76
CA GLN A 27 21.65 26.13 -12.74
C GLN A 27 22.62 25.07 -13.24
N VAL A 28 22.49 24.69 -14.52
CA VAL A 28 23.26 23.61 -15.15
C VAL A 28 24.70 24.01 -15.43
N ASP A 29 24.97 25.24 -15.88
CA ASP A 29 26.33 25.76 -16.12
C ASP A 29 27.04 26.21 -14.83
N GLY A 30 26.30 26.33 -13.73
CA GLY A 30 26.81 26.64 -12.41
C GLY A 30 26.95 28.13 -12.11
N SER A 31 26.56 29.02 -13.06
CA SER A 31 26.63 30.48 -12.87
C SER A 31 25.72 30.98 -11.74
N GLU A 32 24.58 30.30 -11.50
CA GLU A 32 23.61 30.63 -10.47
C GLU A 32 23.16 29.38 -9.70
N TRP A 33 24.08 28.47 -9.33
CA TRP A 33 23.69 27.26 -8.60
C TRP A 33 23.11 27.62 -7.23
N ASN A 34 21.82 27.32 -7.06
CA ASN A 34 21.09 27.52 -5.80
C ASN A 34 19.94 26.53 -5.66
N TRP A 35 19.88 25.82 -4.52
CA TRP A 35 18.84 24.83 -4.24
C TRP A 35 17.43 25.39 -4.29
N ASN A 36 17.21 26.59 -3.70
CA ASN A 36 15.89 27.22 -3.66
C ASN A 36 15.42 27.63 -5.05
N THR A 37 16.33 28.19 -5.87
CA THR A 37 16.03 28.56 -7.26
C THR A 37 15.69 27.32 -8.09
N LEU A 38 16.46 26.24 -7.95
CA LEU A 38 16.18 24.98 -8.66
C LEU A 38 14.82 24.40 -8.23
N ASN A 39 14.54 24.35 -6.92
CA ASN A 39 13.27 23.83 -6.40
C ASN A 39 12.08 24.69 -6.91
N THR A 40 12.20 26.00 -6.88
CA THR A 40 11.15 26.92 -7.36
C THR A 40 10.92 26.76 -8.86
N LEU A 41 11.99 26.64 -9.65
CA LEU A 41 11.92 26.41 -11.09
C LEU A 41 11.22 25.06 -11.40
N CYS A 42 11.66 23.98 -10.77
CA CYS A 42 11.06 22.67 -10.98
C CYS A 42 9.60 22.62 -10.53
N TRP A 43 9.25 23.34 -9.43
CA TRP A 43 7.86 23.51 -9.03
C TRP A 43 7.04 24.26 -10.11
N ALA A 44 7.59 25.33 -10.69
CA ALA A 44 6.95 26.11 -11.76
C ALA A 44 6.76 25.22 -13.01
N ILE A 45 7.78 24.47 -13.42
CA ILE A 45 7.72 23.51 -14.54
C ILE A 45 6.61 22.47 -14.29
N GLY A 46 6.55 21.87 -13.10
CA GLY A 46 5.50 20.90 -12.75
C GLY A 46 4.09 21.53 -12.71
N SER A 47 4.00 22.82 -12.40
CA SER A 47 2.71 23.53 -12.30
C SER A 47 2.04 23.78 -13.64
N ILE A 48 2.80 23.88 -14.73
CA ILE A 48 2.28 24.12 -16.09
C ILE A 48 1.99 22.83 -16.87
N SER A 49 2.04 21.68 -16.22
CA SER A 49 1.71 20.39 -16.88
C SER A 49 0.32 20.45 -17.52
N GLY A 50 0.25 20.18 -18.80
CA GLY A 50 -0.95 20.19 -19.63
C GLY A 50 -1.39 21.57 -20.15
N ALA A 51 -0.61 22.64 -19.90
CA ALA A 51 -0.88 23.98 -20.43
C ALA A 51 -0.32 24.22 -21.84
N MET A 52 0.56 23.34 -22.31
CA MET A 52 1.15 23.40 -23.66
C MET A 52 0.48 22.40 -24.62
N THR A 53 0.70 22.58 -25.93
CA THR A 53 0.36 21.53 -26.91
C THR A 53 1.17 20.27 -26.62
N GLU A 54 0.74 19.12 -27.15
CA GLU A 54 1.45 17.86 -26.94
C GLU A 54 2.89 17.88 -27.47
N GLU A 55 3.11 18.52 -28.62
CA GLU A 55 4.42 18.62 -29.25
C GLU A 55 5.36 19.58 -28.49
N ASP A 56 4.85 20.73 -28.05
CA ASP A 56 5.62 21.68 -27.25
C ASP A 56 5.96 21.09 -25.88
N GLU A 57 4.98 20.48 -25.19
CA GLU A 57 5.20 19.80 -23.90
C GLU A 57 6.27 18.70 -24.02
N LYS A 58 6.24 17.93 -25.13
CA LYS A 58 7.24 16.90 -25.40
C LYS A 58 8.63 17.49 -25.59
N ARG A 59 8.78 18.49 -26.45
CA ARG A 59 10.06 19.16 -26.71
C ARG A 59 10.63 19.74 -25.41
N PHE A 60 9.80 20.48 -24.70
CA PHE A 60 10.17 21.16 -23.45
C PHE A 60 10.58 20.15 -22.36
N LEU A 61 9.71 19.18 -22.05
CA LEU A 61 9.93 18.24 -20.96
C LEU A 61 11.14 17.32 -21.20
N VAL A 62 11.34 16.84 -22.43
CA VAL A 62 12.50 16.02 -22.78
C VAL A 62 13.80 16.79 -22.54
N LEU A 63 13.85 18.07 -22.93
CA LEU A 63 15.01 18.92 -22.71
C LEU A 63 15.26 19.16 -21.19
N VAL A 64 14.22 19.53 -20.46
CA VAL A 64 14.29 19.75 -19.01
C VAL A 64 14.82 18.51 -18.27
N ILE A 65 14.26 17.33 -18.55
CA ILE A 65 14.70 16.09 -17.89
C ILE A 65 16.12 15.72 -18.27
N LYS A 66 16.51 15.89 -19.54
CA LYS A 66 17.90 15.68 -20.01
C LYS A 66 18.88 16.57 -19.24
N ASP A 67 18.55 17.85 -19.12
CA ASP A 67 19.41 18.83 -18.43
C ASP A 67 19.51 18.56 -16.94
N LEU A 68 18.41 18.19 -16.28
CA LEU A 68 18.39 17.80 -14.87
C LEU A 68 19.17 16.51 -14.61
N LEU A 69 19.06 15.49 -15.48
CA LEU A 69 19.85 14.27 -15.38
C LEU A 69 21.35 14.57 -15.53
N GLY A 70 21.73 15.35 -16.55
CA GLY A 70 23.11 15.79 -16.71
C GLY A 70 23.63 16.64 -15.53
N LEU A 71 22.77 17.43 -14.90
CA LEU A 71 23.10 18.16 -13.66
C LEU A 71 23.33 17.20 -12.50
N CYS A 72 22.48 16.18 -12.33
CA CYS A 72 22.59 15.15 -11.29
C CYS A 72 23.93 14.39 -11.39
N GLU A 73 24.37 14.07 -12.61
CA GLU A 73 25.65 13.38 -12.84
C GLU A 73 26.86 14.28 -12.56
N ARG A 74 26.81 15.55 -12.92
CA ARG A 74 27.93 16.50 -12.74
C ARG A 74 28.09 17.00 -11.31
N LYS A 75 26.99 17.09 -10.53
CA LYS A 75 27.06 17.59 -9.14
C LYS A 75 27.76 16.61 -8.23
N LYS A 76 28.72 17.14 -7.47
CA LYS A 76 29.43 16.39 -6.41
C LYS A 76 28.72 16.60 -5.06
N GLY A 77 28.83 15.58 -4.20
CA GLY A 77 28.26 15.61 -2.87
C GLY A 77 26.84 15.01 -2.82
N LYS A 78 26.60 14.22 -1.77
CA LYS A 78 25.37 13.44 -1.56
C LYS A 78 24.13 14.34 -1.52
N GLU A 79 24.21 15.46 -0.82
CA GLU A 79 23.10 16.39 -0.66
C GLU A 79 22.72 17.09 -1.98
N ASN A 80 23.73 17.55 -2.75
CA ASN A 80 23.46 18.19 -4.04
C ASN A 80 22.78 17.21 -5.02
N LYS A 81 23.26 15.96 -5.08
CA LYS A 81 22.63 14.92 -5.91
C LYS A 81 21.21 14.62 -5.45
N ALA A 82 20.97 14.56 -4.14
CA ALA A 82 19.63 14.33 -3.58
C ALA A 82 18.66 15.44 -3.97
N VAL A 83 19.06 16.71 -3.91
CA VAL A 83 18.22 17.84 -4.33
C VAL A 83 17.85 17.71 -5.81
N VAL A 84 18.82 17.45 -6.69
CA VAL A 84 18.54 17.33 -8.14
C VAL A 84 17.65 16.11 -8.42
N ALA A 85 17.94 14.95 -7.81
CA ALA A 85 17.14 13.74 -7.96
C ALA A 85 15.68 13.97 -7.52
N SER A 86 15.47 14.64 -6.37
CA SER A 86 14.14 14.99 -5.87
C SER A 86 13.39 15.91 -6.84
N ASN A 87 14.07 16.86 -7.46
CA ASN A 87 13.47 17.73 -8.47
C ASN A 87 13.10 16.97 -9.76
N ILE A 88 13.93 16.04 -10.22
CA ILE A 88 13.61 15.17 -11.36
C ILE A 88 12.34 14.38 -11.05
N MET A 89 12.27 13.73 -9.89
CA MET A 89 11.13 12.91 -9.47
C MET A 89 9.86 13.75 -9.32
N TYR A 90 9.99 14.95 -8.76
CA TYR A 90 8.85 15.88 -8.68
C TYR A 90 8.32 16.22 -10.08
N VAL A 91 9.18 16.66 -11.00
CA VAL A 91 8.76 17.05 -12.36
C VAL A 91 8.09 15.88 -13.07
N VAL A 92 8.72 14.71 -13.15
CA VAL A 92 8.13 13.56 -13.87
C VAL A 92 6.79 13.13 -13.24
N GLY A 93 6.66 13.23 -11.92
CA GLY A 93 5.42 12.94 -11.21
C GLY A 93 4.26 13.91 -11.51
N GLN A 94 4.53 15.10 -12.06
CA GLN A 94 3.51 16.07 -12.45
C GLN A 94 2.99 15.87 -13.90
N TYR A 95 3.66 15.06 -14.74
CA TYR A 95 3.36 14.88 -16.15
C TYR A 95 2.79 13.48 -16.52
N PRO A 96 1.80 12.93 -15.81
CA PRO A 96 1.29 11.58 -16.07
C PRO A 96 0.59 11.48 -17.44
N ARG A 97 0.00 12.59 -17.97
CA ARG A 97 -0.59 12.61 -19.32
C ARG A 97 0.47 12.39 -20.38
N PHE A 98 1.58 13.12 -20.29
CA PHE A 98 2.72 12.97 -21.18
C PHE A 98 3.32 11.56 -21.10
N LEU A 99 3.54 11.04 -19.89
CA LEU A 99 4.07 9.69 -19.67
C LEU A 99 3.20 8.60 -20.30
N ARG A 100 1.86 8.74 -20.24
CA ARG A 100 0.94 7.80 -20.88
C ARG A 100 1.06 7.80 -22.42
N GLN A 101 1.40 8.90 -23.04
CA GLN A 101 1.53 9.02 -24.48
C GLN A 101 2.87 8.51 -25.00
N HIS A 102 3.93 8.59 -24.19
CA HIS A 102 5.31 8.34 -24.60
C HIS A 102 5.94 7.16 -23.86
N TRP A 103 5.64 5.91 -24.29
CA TRP A 103 6.08 4.69 -23.63
C TRP A 103 7.60 4.62 -23.41
N LYS A 104 8.41 4.90 -24.43
CA LYS A 104 9.87 4.85 -24.29
C LYS A 104 10.39 5.78 -23.21
N PHE A 105 9.79 6.96 -23.10
CA PHE A 105 10.14 7.91 -22.05
C PHE A 105 9.67 7.42 -20.68
N LEU A 106 8.44 6.92 -20.57
CA LEU A 106 7.92 6.33 -19.33
C LEU A 106 8.82 5.20 -18.84
N ARG A 107 9.23 4.28 -19.71
CA ARG A 107 10.15 3.17 -19.37
C ARG A 107 11.50 3.70 -18.88
N THR A 108 12.07 4.71 -19.53
CA THR A 108 13.32 5.35 -19.09
C THR A 108 13.18 5.98 -17.70
N VAL A 109 12.08 6.68 -17.45
CA VAL A 109 11.77 7.27 -16.13
C VAL A 109 11.67 6.19 -15.06
N VAL A 110 10.95 5.10 -15.32
CA VAL A 110 10.79 4.01 -14.35
C VAL A 110 12.13 3.34 -14.05
N ASN A 111 12.96 3.08 -15.06
CA ASN A 111 14.30 2.51 -14.83
C ASN A 111 15.16 3.46 -13.98
N LYS A 112 15.05 4.77 -14.20
CA LYS A 112 15.79 5.76 -13.38
C LYS A 112 15.26 5.84 -11.95
N LEU A 113 13.96 5.64 -11.74
CA LEU A 113 13.41 5.52 -10.38
C LEU A 113 13.95 4.28 -9.67
N PHE A 114 14.12 3.16 -10.35
CA PHE A 114 14.75 1.97 -9.76
C PHE A 114 16.20 2.24 -9.33
N GLU A 115 16.97 2.99 -10.11
CA GLU A 115 18.30 3.43 -9.69
C GLU A 115 18.22 4.33 -8.44
N PHE A 116 17.29 5.30 -8.40
CA PHE A 116 17.11 6.20 -7.26
C PHE A 116 16.62 5.49 -5.98
N MET A 117 15.89 4.38 -6.10
CA MET A 117 15.50 3.55 -4.95
C MET A 117 16.70 2.92 -4.23
N HIS A 118 17.85 2.81 -4.89
CA HIS A 118 19.09 2.26 -4.32
C HIS A 118 20.16 3.34 -4.02
N GLU A 119 19.83 4.62 -4.16
CA GLU A 119 20.73 5.71 -3.78
C GLU A 119 20.97 5.73 -2.26
N PRO A 120 22.19 6.12 -1.80
CA PRO A 120 22.54 6.12 -0.37
C PRO A 120 21.74 7.11 0.50
N HIS A 121 20.99 8.04 -0.12
CA HIS A 121 20.23 9.05 0.62
C HIS A 121 18.80 8.56 0.88
N PRO A 122 18.38 8.36 2.17
CA PRO A 122 17.06 7.79 2.50
C PRO A 122 15.89 8.57 1.90
N GLY A 123 15.93 9.91 1.91
CA GLY A 123 14.88 10.74 1.33
C GLY A 123 14.73 10.59 -0.18
N VAL A 124 15.82 10.25 -0.90
CA VAL A 124 15.76 9.93 -2.35
C VAL A 124 15.09 8.59 -2.57
N GLN A 125 15.43 7.59 -1.75
CA GLN A 125 14.82 6.26 -1.82
C GLN A 125 13.30 6.33 -1.62
N ASP A 126 12.86 7.01 -0.56
CA ASP A 126 11.43 7.14 -0.24
C ASP A 126 10.68 7.89 -1.34
N MET A 127 11.24 9.01 -1.80
CA MET A 127 10.64 9.79 -2.88
C MET A 127 10.57 9.01 -4.21
N ALA A 128 11.57 8.16 -4.48
CA ALA A 128 11.57 7.29 -5.66
C ALA A 128 10.45 6.24 -5.60
N CYS A 129 10.25 5.60 -4.44
CA CYS A 129 9.15 4.66 -4.21
C CYS A 129 7.78 5.33 -4.35
N GLU A 130 7.60 6.51 -3.75
CA GLU A 130 6.35 7.28 -3.85
C GLU A 130 6.06 7.77 -5.28
N THR A 131 7.10 8.24 -5.99
CA THR A 131 6.96 8.68 -7.38
C THR A 131 6.63 7.51 -8.29
N PHE A 132 7.25 6.34 -8.06
CA PHE A 132 6.93 5.11 -8.77
C PHE A 132 5.48 4.69 -8.54
N LEU A 133 5.00 4.72 -7.29
CA LEU A 133 3.60 4.46 -6.95
C LEU A 133 2.65 5.40 -7.71
N LYS A 134 2.91 6.70 -7.67
CA LYS A 134 2.11 7.72 -8.36
C LYS A 134 2.05 7.49 -9.87
N ILE A 135 3.19 7.20 -10.50
CA ILE A 135 3.26 6.92 -11.93
C ILE A 135 2.56 5.61 -12.26
N SER A 136 2.74 4.57 -11.45
CA SER A 136 2.11 3.27 -11.61
C SER A 136 0.58 3.38 -11.57
N GLU A 137 0.03 4.13 -10.62
CA GLU A 137 -1.40 4.39 -10.53
C GLU A 137 -1.94 5.13 -11.77
N LYS A 138 -1.26 6.22 -12.17
CA LYS A 138 -1.73 7.09 -13.27
C LYS A 138 -1.50 6.51 -14.66
N CYS A 139 -0.48 5.66 -14.83
CA CYS A 139 -0.09 5.09 -16.14
C CYS A 139 -0.34 3.57 -16.24
N LYS A 140 -1.03 2.97 -15.28
CA LYS A 140 -1.19 1.52 -15.07
C LYS A 140 -1.44 0.69 -16.34
N ARG A 141 -2.29 1.15 -17.25
CA ARG A 141 -2.61 0.44 -18.50
C ARG A 141 -1.39 0.25 -19.42
N LYS A 142 -0.44 1.20 -19.41
CA LYS A 142 0.74 1.12 -20.27
C LYS A 142 1.68 -0.03 -19.91
N PHE A 143 1.67 -0.48 -18.68
CA PHE A 143 2.55 -1.53 -18.19
C PHE A 143 2.06 -2.95 -18.51
N VAL A 144 0.75 -3.11 -18.75
CA VAL A 144 0.11 -4.41 -19.07
C VAL A 144 -0.29 -4.53 -20.55
N THR A 145 -0.14 -3.46 -21.33
CA THR A 145 -0.51 -3.44 -22.76
C THR A 145 0.74 -3.56 -23.64
N PRO A 146 0.73 -4.42 -24.69
CA PRO A 146 1.81 -4.46 -25.68
C PRO A 146 2.05 -3.09 -26.30
N GLN A 147 3.30 -2.71 -26.45
CA GLN A 147 3.70 -1.42 -27.02
C GLN A 147 4.05 -1.56 -28.54
N ILE A 148 4.10 -0.46 -29.26
CA ILE A 148 4.45 -0.43 -30.70
C ILE A 148 5.69 0.48 -30.88
N PRO A 149 6.83 -0.01 -31.37
CA PRO A 149 7.10 -1.42 -31.69
C PRO A 149 7.05 -2.31 -30.44
N PRO A 150 6.71 -3.62 -30.57
CA PRO A 150 6.54 -4.49 -29.43
C PRO A 150 7.88 -4.69 -28.70
N ASP A 151 7.83 -4.57 -27.38
CA ASP A 151 8.89 -5.07 -26.53
C ASP A 151 8.88 -6.62 -26.57
N PRO A 152 10.02 -7.30 -26.47
CA PRO A 152 10.09 -8.76 -26.53
C PRO A 152 9.32 -9.46 -25.41
N VAL A 153 9.17 -8.79 -24.27
CA VAL A 153 8.40 -9.23 -23.10
C VAL A 153 7.58 -8.05 -22.59
N LEU A 154 6.36 -8.28 -22.11
CA LEU A 154 5.58 -7.24 -21.48
C LEU A 154 6.31 -6.72 -20.24
N PHE A 155 6.23 -5.40 -20.03
CA PHE A 155 6.91 -4.77 -18.90
C PHE A 155 6.50 -5.36 -17.54
N ILE A 156 5.21 -5.66 -17.35
CA ILE A 156 4.74 -6.29 -16.12
C ILE A 156 5.36 -7.67 -15.90
N ASP A 157 5.57 -8.46 -16.97
CA ASP A 157 6.19 -9.78 -16.86
C ASP A 157 7.67 -9.67 -16.52
N GLU A 158 8.40 -8.74 -17.16
CA GLU A 158 9.80 -8.44 -16.86
C GLU A 158 9.96 -8.00 -15.39
N LEU A 159 9.06 -7.13 -14.92
CA LEU A 159 9.05 -6.62 -13.54
C LEU A 159 8.80 -7.74 -12.52
N LEU A 160 7.78 -8.59 -12.75
CA LEU A 160 7.45 -9.69 -11.84
C LEU A 160 8.52 -10.80 -11.81
N MET A 161 9.28 -10.99 -12.90
CA MET A 161 10.43 -11.91 -12.91
C MET A 161 11.61 -11.40 -12.08
N ASN A 162 11.72 -10.09 -11.90
CA ASN A 162 12.86 -9.44 -11.25
C ASN A 162 12.49 -8.70 -9.95
N ILE A 163 11.30 -8.97 -9.39
CA ILE A 163 10.78 -8.21 -8.24
C ILE A 163 11.73 -8.27 -7.04
N ASP A 164 12.35 -9.41 -6.79
CA ASP A 164 13.30 -9.61 -5.70
C ASP A 164 14.56 -8.75 -5.86
N LYS A 165 15.05 -8.59 -7.10
CA LYS A 165 16.21 -7.72 -7.38
C LYS A 165 15.94 -6.26 -7.04
N HIS A 166 14.69 -5.83 -7.15
CA HIS A 166 14.30 -4.46 -6.85
C HIS A 166 14.01 -4.23 -5.36
N THR A 167 13.61 -5.27 -4.61
CA THR A 167 13.09 -5.11 -3.25
C THR A 167 13.98 -5.67 -2.15
N ASN A 168 14.94 -6.57 -2.45
CA ASN A 168 15.78 -7.23 -1.44
C ASN A 168 16.63 -6.25 -0.63
N ASP A 169 17.12 -5.19 -1.28
CA ASP A 169 18.05 -4.24 -0.67
C ASP A 169 17.36 -3.01 -0.07
N PHE A 170 16.03 -3.00 -0.01
CA PHE A 170 15.31 -1.88 0.60
C PHE A 170 15.54 -1.84 2.11
N PRO A 171 16.10 -0.73 2.64
CA PRO A 171 16.44 -0.64 4.06
C PRO A 171 15.22 -0.55 4.98
N GLN A 172 14.08 -0.10 4.45
CA GLN A 172 12.87 0.11 5.23
C GLN A 172 11.68 -0.72 4.72
N PRO A 173 10.91 -1.35 5.62
CA PRO A 173 9.74 -2.17 5.24
C PRO A 173 8.69 -1.43 4.43
N HIS A 174 8.47 -0.14 4.69
CA HIS A 174 7.47 0.66 3.98
C HIS A 174 7.82 0.85 2.49
N GLN A 175 9.10 0.90 2.14
CA GLN A 175 9.55 0.99 0.74
C GLN A 175 9.14 -0.27 -0.04
N THR A 176 9.34 -1.46 0.54
CA THR A 176 8.85 -2.73 -0.01
C THR A 176 7.34 -2.68 -0.21
N GLN A 177 6.60 -2.26 0.80
CA GLN A 177 5.14 -2.17 0.76
C GLN A 177 4.66 -1.22 -0.33
N THR A 178 5.25 -0.03 -0.45
CA THR A 178 4.94 0.96 -1.49
C THR A 178 5.25 0.43 -2.88
N PHE A 179 6.35 -0.32 -3.05
CA PHE A 179 6.70 -0.95 -4.32
C PHE A 179 5.65 -2.00 -4.73
N TYR A 180 5.25 -2.89 -3.82
CA TYR A 180 4.19 -3.88 -4.09
C TYR A 180 2.84 -3.23 -4.39
N GLU A 181 2.49 -2.14 -3.71
CA GLU A 181 1.29 -1.34 -4.01
C GLU A 181 1.34 -0.77 -5.43
N ALA A 182 2.48 -0.23 -5.85
CA ALA A 182 2.69 0.29 -7.20
C ALA A 182 2.50 -0.79 -8.28
N VAL A 183 3.11 -1.96 -8.08
CA VAL A 183 2.96 -3.09 -9.00
C VAL A 183 1.52 -3.61 -9.01
N GLY A 184 0.85 -3.65 -7.85
CA GLY A 184 -0.56 -4.01 -7.74
C GLY A 184 -1.48 -3.09 -8.56
N HIS A 185 -1.21 -1.78 -8.60
CA HIS A 185 -1.94 -0.87 -9.49
C HIS A 185 -1.75 -1.21 -10.98
N MET A 186 -0.54 -1.63 -11.39
CA MET A 186 -0.32 -2.08 -12.77
C MET A 186 -1.13 -3.35 -13.06
N VAL A 187 -1.07 -4.35 -12.18
CA VAL A 187 -1.82 -5.62 -12.28
C VAL A 187 -3.32 -5.35 -12.36
N SER A 188 -3.84 -4.39 -11.57
CA SER A 188 -5.27 -4.04 -11.59
C SER A 188 -5.79 -3.55 -12.94
N ALA A 189 -4.90 -3.14 -13.84
CA ALA A 189 -5.25 -2.63 -15.16
C ALA A 189 -5.40 -3.72 -16.23
N GLU A 190 -5.02 -4.97 -15.95
CA GLU A 190 -5.26 -6.09 -16.85
C GLU A 190 -6.77 -6.34 -16.98
N PRO A 191 -7.34 -6.25 -18.20
CA PRO A 191 -8.78 -6.37 -18.39
C PRO A 191 -9.30 -7.79 -18.25
N ASP A 192 -8.49 -8.78 -18.64
CA ASP A 192 -8.84 -10.21 -18.51
C ASP A 192 -8.72 -10.66 -17.05
N THR A 193 -9.83 -11.16 -16.49
CA THR A 193 -9.88 -11.54 -15.07
C THR A 193 -8.94 -12.71 -14.75
N ALA A 194 -8.88 -13.73 -15.59
CA ALA A 194 -8.03 -14.89 -15.34
C ALA A 194 -6.54 -14.53 -15.43
N LYS A 195 -6.16 -13.71 -16.40
CA LYS A 195 -4.79 -13.16 -16.49
C LYS A 195 -4.45 -12.29 -15.30
N ARG A 196 -5.38 -11.44 -14.88
CA ARG A 196 -5.17 -10.57 -13.71
C ARG A 196 -4.96 -11.39 -12.44
N GLU A 197 -5.77 -12.40 -12.19
CA GLU A 197 -5.63 -13.32 -11.05
C GLU A 197 -4.28 -14.08 -11.12
N HIS A 198 -3.87 -14.54 -12.29
CA HIS A 198 -2.56 -15.15 -12.48
C HIS A 198 -1.41 -14.16 -12.16
N LEU A 199 -1.53 -12.89 -12.57
CA LEU A 199 -0.55 -11.85 -12.22
C LEU A 199 -0.53 -11.57 -10.71
N VAL A 200 -1.68 -11.61 -10.02
CA VAL A 200 -1.75 -11.49 -8.55
C VAL A 200 -0.97 -12.61 -7.87
N VAL A 201 -1.17 -13.86 -8.31
CA VAL A 201 -0.44 -15.02 -7.76
C VAL A 201 1.06 -14.85 -7.95
N ARG A 202 1.50 -14.41 -9.13
CA ARG A 202 2.92 -14.13 -9.41
C ARG A 202 3.47 -12.99 -8.54
N LEU A 203 2.71 -11.91 -8.38
CA LEU A 203 3.07 -10.78 -7.50
C LEU A 203 3.28 -11.22 -6.06
N CYS A 204 2.44 -12.14 -5.58
CA CYS A 204 2.49 -12.63 -4.21
C CYS A 204 3.48 -13.79 -4.00
N ASN A 205 4.20 -14.24 -5.03
CA ASN A 205 5.08 -15.41 -4.93
C ASN A 205 6.13 -15.27 -3.81
N THR A 206 6.88 -14.19 -3.75
CA THR A 206 7.91 -13.96 -2.73
C THR A 206 7.34 -13.82 -1.32
N PRO A 207 6.29 -13.02 -1.06
CA PRO A 207 5.59 -13.02 0.21
C PRO A 207 5.09 -14.41 0.62
N ASN A 208 4.56 -15.20 -0.33
CA ASN A 208 4.06 -16.56 -0.05
C ASN A 208 5.18 -17.53 0.29
N GLN A 209 6.33 -17.47 -0.39
CA GLN A 209 7.50 -18.29 -0.02
C GLN A 209 7.97 -18.00 1.40
N SER A 210 8.04 -16.70 1.77
CA SER A 210 8.39 -16.29 3.13
C SER A 210 7.35 -16.75 4.16
N TRP A 211 6.07 -16.66 3.82
CA TRP A 211 4.98 -17.16 4.65
C TRP A 211 5.07 -18.68 4.87
N GLN A 212 5.24 -19.46 3.81
CA GLN A 212 5.35 -20.91 3.90
C GLN A 212 6.58 -21.36 4.69
N ALA A 213 7.71 -20.68 4.57
CA ALA A 213 8.89 -20.95 5.39
C ALA A 213 8.60 -20.77 6.90
N ILE A 214 7.87 -19.71 7.28
CA ILE A 214 7.44 -19.48 8.67
C ILE A 214 6.48 -20.58 9.12
N MET A 215 5.49 -20.94 8.30
CA MET A 215 4.51 -21.97 8.65
C MET A 215 5.14 -23.37 8.77
N THR A 216 6.10 -23.70 7.92
CA THR A 216 6.87 -24.95 8.03
C THR A 216 7.65 -24.99 9.35
N MET A 217 8.37 -23.90 9.68
CA MET A 217 9.09 -23.80 10.94
C MET A 217 8.14 -23.89 12.15
N ALA A 218 6.95 -23.28 12.07
CA ALA A 218 5.95 -23.36 13.13
C ALA A 218 5.46 -24.80 13.34
N ASN A 219 5.23 -25.54 12.28
CA ASN A 219 4.83 -26.95 12.34
C ASN A 219 5.94 -27.82 12.96
N ASP A 220 7.19 -27.63 12.54
CA ASP A 220 8.35 -28.40 13.02
C ASP A 220 8.63 -28.15 14.52
N THR A 221 8.26 -26.96 15.01
CA THR A 221 8.48 -26.54 16.40
C THR A 221 7.21 -26.61 17.27
N ASN A 222 6.14 -27.24 16.81
CA ASN A 222 4.85 -27.25 17.50
C ASN A 222 4.36 -25.83 17.91
N GLY A 223 4.56 -24.86 17.02
CA GLY A 223 4.13 -23.48 17.21
C GLY A 223 5.08 -22.59 18.03
N THR A 224 6.10 -23.13 18.69
CA THR A 224 6.97 -22.31 19.58
C THR A 224 7.75 -21.24 18.83
N SER A 225 8.10 -21.45 17.55
CA SER A 225 8.78 -20.45 16.72
C SER A 225 7.92 -19.20 16.45
N LEU A 226 6.60 -19.30 16.54
CA LEU A 226 5.71 -18.14 16.41
C LEU A 226 5.87 -17.14 17.57
N SER A 227 6.42 -17.57 18.72
CA SER A 227 6.69 -16.67 19.82
C SER A 227 7.98 -15.87 19.66
N ASP A 228 8.80 -16.16 18.65
CA ASP A 228 10.01 -15.39 18.40
C ASP A 228 9.70 -13.98 17.86
N PRO A 229 10.30 -12.91 18.43
CA PRO A 229 10.06 -11.54 17.99
C PRO A 229 10.39 -11.25 16.52
N ALA A 230 11.42 -11.90 15.96
CA ALA A 230 11.80 -11.74 14.56
C ALA A 230 10.74 -12.38 13.64
N THR A 231 10.21 -13.54 14.04
CA THR A 231 9.12 -14.22 13.34
C THR A 231 7.85 -13.37 13.34
N MET A 232 7.45 -12.80 14.48
CA MET A 232 6.28 -11.91 14.56
C MET A 232 6.44 -10.67 13.69
N LYS A 233 7.63 -10.06 13.67
CA LYS A 233 7.94 -8.93 12.81
C LYS A 233 7.83 -9.29 11.32
N SER A 234 8.30 -10.48 10.94
CA SER A 234 8.23 -10.99 9.57
C SER A 234 6.79 -11.26 9.15
N ILE A 235 5.97 -11.88 10.00
CA ILE A 235 4.53 -12.09 9.77
C ILE A 235 3.82 -10.74 9.56
N SER A 236 4.03 -9.77 10.44
CA SER A 236 3.44 -8.43 10.32
C SER A 236 3.87 -7.74 9.01
N LYS A 237 5.15 -7.86 8.61
CA LYS A 237 5.65 -7.34 7.33
C LYS A 237 4.91 -7.96 6.15
N ILE A 238 4.75 -9.29 6.14
CA ILE A 238 4.05 -10.01 5.07
C ILE A 238 2.57 -9.59 5.00
N LEU A 239 1.88 -9.53 6.14
CA LEU A 239 0.46 -9.13 6.20
C LEU A 239 0.27 -7.69 5.69
N ARG A 240 1.11 -6.74 6.10
CA ARG A 240 1.04 -5.35 5.61
C ARG A 240 1.36 -5.23 4.12
N THR A 241 2.29 -6.04 3.60
CA THR A 241 2.54 -6.10 2.16
C THR A 241 1.29 -6.61 1.43
N ASN A 242 0.63 -7.67 1.95
CA ASN A 242 -0.63 -8.18 1.41
C ASN A 242 -1.77 -7.15 1.49
N GLN A 243 -1.85 -6.33 2.55
CA GLN A 243 -2.82 -5.22 2.65
C GLN A 243 -2.62 -4.23 1.50
N LYS A 244 -1.39 -3.83 1.19
CA LYS A 244 -1.06 -2.92 0.11
C LYS A 244 -1.39 -3.50 -1.27
N ILE A 245 -1.08 -4.77 -1.48
CA ILE A 245 -1.47 -5.50 -2.70
C ILE A 245 -3.00 -5.53 -2.82
N ALA A 246 -3.72 -5.89 -1.76
CA ALA A 246 -5.19 -5.94 -1.76
C ALA A 246 -5.80 -4.59 -2.13
N CYS A 247 -5.33 -3.49 -1.52
CA CYS A 247 -5.79 -2.13 -1.82
C CYS A 247 -5.60 -1.76 -3.28
N SER A 248 -4.49 -2.12 -3.89
CA SER A 248 -4.13 -1.71 -5.26
C SER A 248 -4.74 -2.61 -6.34
N VAL A 249 -4.85 -3.92 -6.08
CA VAL A 249 -5.41 -4.90 -7.03
C VAL A 249 -6.94 -4.95 -6.97
N GLY A 250 -7.54 -4.73 -5.82
CA GLY A 250 -8.97 -4.76 -5.60
C GLY A 250 -9.52 -6.19 -5.49
N HIS A 251 -10.74 -6.42 -6.01
CA HIS A 251 -11.47 -7.69 -5.84
C HIS A 251 -10.72 -8.94 -6.31
N SER A 252 -9.81 -8.83 -7.28
CA SER A 252 -9.01 -9.98 -7.76
C SER A 252 -7.99 -10.48 -6.75
N TYR A 253 -7.79 -9.78 -5.63
CA TYR A 253 -6.96 -10.24 -4.52
C TYR A 253 -7.51 -11.49 -3.83
N GLY A 254 -8.78 -11.84 -4.03
CA GLY A 254 -9.42 -13.01 -3.41
C GLY A 254 -8.66 -14.32 -3.61
N VAL A 255 -8.03 -14.55 -4.77
CA VAL A 255 -7.22 -15.73 -5.05
C VAL A 255 -6.01 -15.83 -4.10
N GLN A 256 -5.40 -14.71 -3.77
CA GLN A 256 -4.28 -14.64 -2.83
C GLN A 256 -4.77 -14.83 -1.38
N LEU A 257 -5.84 -14.16 -1.00
CA LEU A 257 -6.39 -14.31 0.34
C LEU A 257 -6.75 -15.76 0.62
N HIS A 258 -7.39 -16.45 -0.31
CA HIS A 258 -7.73 -17.86 -0.18
C HIS A 258 -6.50 -18.74 0.08
N THR A 259 -5.36 -18.43 -0.55
CA THR A 259 -4.11 -19.19 -0.41
C THR A 259 -3.54 -19.16 1.01
N ILE A 260 -3.66 -18.05 1.73
CA ILE A 260 -3.05 -17.87 3.05
C ILE A 260 -4.07 -17.89 4.20
N TYR A 261 -5.37 -17.92 3.91
CA TYR A 261 -6.44 -17.59 4.84
C TYR A 261 -6.50 -18.48 6.06
N GLU A 262 -6.54 -19.80 5.86
CA GLU A 262 -6.64 -20.76 6.95
C GLU A 262 -5.45 -20.68 7.91
N GLN A 263 -4.24 -20.65 7.36
CA GLN A 263 -3.01 -20.53 8.16
C GLN A 263 -2.97 -19.18 8.92
N MET A 264 -3.43 -18.11 8.27
CA MET A 264 -3.51 -16.79 8.86
C MET A 264 -4.48 -16.75 10.05
N LEU A 265 -5.64 -17.40 9.95
CA LEU A 265 -6.61 -17.53 11.06
C LEU A 265 -6.07 -18.40 12.19
N ASN A 266 -5.32 -19.46 11.88
CA ASN A 266 -4.69 -20.31 12.90
C ASN A 266 -3.63 -19.52 13.70
N VAL A 267 -2.81 -18.69 13.03
CA VAL A 267 -1.87 -17.78 13.71
C VAL A 267 -2.62 -16.75 14.57
N TYR A 268 -3.71 -16.17 14.05
CA TYR A 268 -4.55 -15.25 14.80
C TYR A 268 -5.08 -15.89 16.10
N LYS A 269 -5.60 -17.11 16.01
CA LYS A 269 -6.14 -17.87 17.14
C LYS A 269 -5.06 -18.14 18.20
N ALA A 270 -3.90 -18.65 17.80
CA ALA A 270 -2.78 -18.89 18.70
C ALA A 270 -2.36 -17.61 19.46
N TYR A 271 -2.19 -16.51 18.74
CA TYR A 271 -1.84 -15.24 19.38
C TYR A 271 -2.98 -14.68 20.26
N SER A 272 -4.24 -14.96 19.93
CA SER A 272 -5.38 -14.58 20.75
C SER A 272 -5.35 -15.29 22.10
N GLU A 273 -5.09 -16.59 22.10
CA GLU A 273 -4.96 -17.43 23.28
C GLU A 273 -3.77 -16.99 24.15
N TRP A 274 -2.59 -16.77 23.55
CA TRP A 274 -1.40 -16.35 24.30
C TRP A 274 -1.52 -14.94 24.89
N VAL A 275 -2.09 -13.98 24.17
CA VAL A 275 -2.34 -12.63 24.68
C VAL A 275 -3.36 -12.70 25.83
N SER A 276 -4.43 -13.48 25.68
CA SER A 276 -5.45 -13.64 26.72
C SER A 276 -4.88 -14.28 28.00
N ALA A 277 -4.04 -15.31 27.85
CA ALA A 277 -3.35 -15.95 28.97
C ALA A 277 -2.42 -14.96 29.69
N ALA A 278 -1.57 -14.23 28.96
CA ALA A 278 -0.66 -13.24 29.55
C ALA A 278 -1.41 -12.13 30.30
N VAL A 279 -2.53 -11.64 29.76
CA VAL A 279 -3.36 -10.63 30.40
C VAL A 279 -4.08 -11.20 31.64
N SER A 280 -4.53 -12.44 31.59
CA SER A 280 -5.16 -13.11 32.73
C SER A 280 -4.20 -13.32 33.90
N GLU A 281 -2.92 -13.58 33.62
CA GLU A 281 -1.89 -13.80 34.64
C GLU A 281 -1.33 -12.49 35.21
N GLN A 282 -1.09 -11.48 34.39
CA GLN A 282 -0.36 -10.26 34.77
C GLN A 282 -1.22 -8.99 34.76
N GLY A 283 -2.51 -9.11 34.42
CA GLY A 283 -3.42 -7.97 34.29
C GLY A 283 -3.11 -7.05 33.12
N GLN A 284 -3.64 -5.82 33.17
CA GLN A 284 -3.47 -4.81 32.13
C GLN A 284 -1.99 -4.50 31.82
N ALA A 285 -1.08 -4.62 32.79
CA ALA A 285 0.36 -4.38 32.59
C ALA A 285 0.96 -5.27 31.49
N ALA A 286 0.46 -6.48 31.27
CA ALA A 286 0.90 -7.37 30.20
C ALA A 286 0.77 -6.72 28.81
N THR A 287 -0.23 -5.87 28.60
CA THR A 287 -0.49 -5.22 27.31
C THR A 287 0.62 -4.24 26.89
N THR A 288 1.44 -3.79 27.84
CA THR A 288 2.57 -2.89 27.59
C THR A 288 3.85 -3.63 27.20
N HIS A 289 3.93 -4.93 27.50
CA HIS A 289 5.09 -5.73 27.15
C HIS A 289 5.28 -5.83 25.64
N HIS A 290 6.52 -5.62 25.17
CA HIS A 290 6.85 -5.62 23.75
C HIS A 290 6.38 -6.89 23.03
N HIS A 291 6.53 -8.04 23.64
CA HIS A 291 6.13 -9.33 23.09
C HIS A 291 4.60 -9.41 22.88
N VAL A 292 3.82 -9.07 23.91
CA VAL A 292 2.35 -9.03 23.81
C VAL A 292 1.89 -8.01 22.76
N ARG A 293 2.52 -6.83 22.72
CA ARG A 293 2.23 -5.81 21.71
C ARG A 293 2.51 -6.32 20.28
N SER A 294 3.57 -7.10 20.09
CA SER A 294 3.90 -7.67 18.77
C SER A 294 2.84 -8.68 18.33
N MET A 295 2.37 -9.58 19.22
CA MET A 295 1.26 -10.50 18.93
C MET A 295 -0.03 -9.75 18.61
N ARG A 296 -0.36 -8.71 19.38
CA ARG A 296 -1.53 -7.85 19.12
C ARG A 296 -1.44 -7.17 17.76
N ASN A 297 -0.25 -6.68 17.36
CA ASN A 297 -0.06 -6.06 16.04
C ASN A 297 -0.33 -7.06 14.91
N VAL A 298 0.12 -8.31 15.03
CA VAL A 298 -0.18 -9.34 14.02
C VAL A 298 -1.68 -9.62 13.95
N ARG A 299 -2.38 -9.70 15.11
CA ARG A 299 -3.84 -9.85 15.14
C ARG A 299 -4.55 -8.70 14.41
N LYS A 300 -4.16 -7.45 14.70
CA LYS A 300 -4.68 -6.25 14.02
C LYS A 300 -4.42 -6.26 12.53
N ASP A 301 -3.17 -6.59 12.12
CA ASP A 301 -2.81 -6.67 10.72
C ASP A 301 -3.61 -7.75 9.96
N THR A 302 -3.92 -8.87 10.63
CA THR A 302 -4.79 -9.94 10.10
C THR A 302 -6.22 -9.43 9.86
N LEU A 303 -6.86 -8.86 10.90
CA LEU A 303 -8.23 -8.34 10.80
C LEU A 303 -8.33 -7.24 9.74
N LYS A 304 -7.32 -6.36 9.68
CA LYS A 304 -7.27 -5.27 8.69
C LYS A 304 -7.18 -5.78 7.25
N LEU A 305 -6.40 -6.83 7.01
CA LEU A 305 -6.32 -7.45 5.68
C LEU A 305 -7.68 -8.01 5.23
N VAL A 306 -8.37 -8.72 6.13
CA VAL A 306 -9.71 -9.26 5.85
C VAL A 306 -10.72 -8.13 5.60
N GLU A 307 -10.73 -7.10 6.45
CA GLU A 307 -11.60 -5.92 6.30
C GLU A 307 -11.40 -5.22 4.95
N ILE A 308 -10.14 -4.99 4.56
CA ILE A 308 -9.79 -4.39 3.25
C ILE A 308 -10.38 -5.22 2.11
N TYR A 309 -10.19 -6.54 2.13
CA TYR A 309 -10.68 -7.40 1.07
C TYR A 309 -12.21 -7.43 1.00
N ILE A 310 -12.90 -7.55 2.13
CA ILE A 310 -14.38 -7.54 2.18
C ILE A 310 -14.93 -6.26 1.57
N ASN A 311 -14.36 -5.10 1.92
CA ASN A 311 -14.77 -3.80 1.37
C ASN A 311 -14.53 -3.67 -0.16
N LEU A 312 -13.54 -4.37 -0.70
CA LEU A 312 -13.20 -4.33 -2.13
C LEU A 312 -13.90 -5.41 -2.96
N SER A 313 -14.54 -6.36 -2.31
CA SER A 313 -15.22 -7.47 -2.99
C SER A 313 -16.47 -7.00 -3.73
N LYS A 314 -16.78 -7.69 -4.83
CA LYS A 314 -17.96 -7.45 -5.65
C LYS A 314 -19.01 -8.57 -5.55
N ASP A 315 -18.68 -9.64 -4.83
CA ASP A 315 -19.53 -10.82 -4.69
C ASP A 315 -19.77 -11.14 -3.20
N PRO A 316 -20.80 -10.53 -2.59
CA PRO A 316 -21.10 -10.71 -1.17
C PRO A 316 -21.34 -12.16 -0.76
N VAL A 317 -21.96 -12.96 -1.64
CA VAL A 317 -22.26 -14.37 -1.33
C VAL A 317 -20.99 -15.20 -1.22
N LYS A 318 -20.11 -15.11 -2.21
CA LYS A 318 -18.81 -15.80 -2.15
C LYS A 318 -17.96 -15.34 -0.97
N VAL A 319 -18.00 -14.05 -0.64
CA VAL A 319 -17.28 -13.53 0.52
C VAL A 319 -17.83 -14.12 1.81
N ALA A 320 -19.15 -14.16 1.96
CA ALA A 320 -19.80 -14.75 3.13
C ALA A 320 -19.40 -16.21 3.34
N GLU A 321 -19.46 -17.00 2.29
CA GLU A 321 -19.13 -18.44 2.33
C GLU A 321 -17.62 -18.69 2.55
N ALA A 322 -16.76 -18.06 1.74
CA ALA A 322 -15.35 -18.38 1.71
C ALA A 322 -14.53 -17.71 2.82
N PHE A 323 -14.93 -16.53 3.30
CA PHE A 323 -14.12 -15.73 4.22
C PHE A 323 -14.83 -15.37 5.53
N VAL A 324 -16.15 -15.17 5.55
CA VAL A 324 -16.87 -14.86 6.80
C VAL A 324 -17.11 -16.11 7.62
N SER A 325 -17.60 -17.19 7.01
CA SER A 325 -17.87 -18.44 7.75
C SER A 325 -16.66 -19.01 8.50
N PRO A 326 -15.45 -19.12 7.90
CA PRO A 326 -14.27 -19.61 8.61
C PRO A 326 -13.76 -18.64 9.72
N LEU A 327 -14.10 -17.37 9.61
CA LEU A 327 -13.67 -16.33 10.58
C LEU A 327 -14.48 -16.38 11.88
N LEU A 328 -15.70 -16.95 11.85
CA LEU A 328 -16.62 -16.89 13.00
C LEU A 328 -16.01 -17.48 14.27
N GLU A 329 -15.49 -18.70 14.20
CA GLU A 329 -14.95 -19.36 15.39
C GLU A 329 -13.67 -18.67 15.93
N PRO A 330 -12.59 -18.48 15.12
CA PRO A 330 -11.33 -17.95 15.66
C PRO A 330 -11.38 -16.50 16.08
N VAL A 331 -12.30 -15.70 15.51
CA VAL A 331 -12.36 -14.25 15.77
C VAL A 331 -13.58 -13.86 16.59
N ILE A 332 -14.77 -14.26 16.16
CA ILE A 332 -16.04 -13.78 16.71
C ILE A 332 -16.39 -14.52 18.01
N VAL A 333 -16.41 -15.87 17.96
CA VAL A 333 -16.76 -16.69 19.14
C VAL A 333 -15.71 -16.54 20.23
N ASN A 334 -14.44 -16.47 19.88
CA ASN A 334 -13.34 -16.28 20.83
C ASN A 334 -13.23 -14.87 21.44
N TYR A 335 -13.97 -13.88 20.96
CA TYR A 335 -13.94 -12.53 21.51
C TYR A 335 -14.40 -12.45 22.95
N GLY A 336 -15.53 -13.09 23.28
CA GLY A 336 -16.12 -13.08 24.61
C GLY A 336 -15.22 -13.74 25.69
N PRO A 337 -14.71 -14.96 25.46
CA PRO A 337 -13.80 -15.67 26.37
C PRO A 337 -12.49 -14.95 26.67
N ASN A 338 -11.99 -14.10 25.74
CA ASN A 338 -10.75 -13.36 25.94
C ASN A 338 -10.85 -12.39 27.15
N ALA A 339 -9.74 -12.25 27.86
CA ALA A 339 -9.60 -11.24 28.91
C ALA A 339 -9.95 -9.83 28.38
N LYS A 340 -10.59 -8.97 29.19
CA LYS A 340 -11.10 -7.66 28.75
C LYS A 340 -10.03 -6.84 27.99
N ASP A 341 -8.84 -6.70 28.57
CA ASP A 341 -7.75 -5.92 28.02
C ASP A 341 -7.05 -6.61 26.82
N ALA A 342 -7.38 -7.88 26.54
CA ALA A 342 -6.91 -8.64 25.37
C ALA A 342 -7.83 -8.51 24.15
N ARG A 343 -9.03 -7.93 24.30
CA ARG A 343 -9.98 -7.74 23.21
C ARG A 343 -9.54 -6.61 22.29
N GLU A 344 -9.67 -6.83 20.98
CA GLU A 344 -9.27 -5.83 19.98
C GLU A 344 -10.51 -5.11 19.42
N PRO A 345 -10.50 -3.76 19.35
CA PRO A 345 -11.59 -2.99 18.75
C PRO A 345 -11.79 -3.29 17.26
N GLU A 346 -10.74 -3.74 16.57
CA GLU A 346 -10.77 -4.12 15.16
C GLU A 346 -11.72 -5.29 14.86
N VAL A 347 -12.04 -6.13 15.84
CA VAL A 347 -13.06 -7.20 15.69
C VAL A 347 -14.44 -6.58 15.44
N LEU A 348 -14.77 -5.53 16.16
CA LEU A 348 -16.04 -4.81 16.01
C LEU A 348 -16.11 -4.06 14.66
N SER A 349 -15.00 -3.44 14.25
CA SER A 349 -14.88 -2.80 12.94
C SER A 349 -15.09 -3.81 11.80
N LEU A 350 -14.43 -4.96 11.91
CA LEU A 350 -14.58 -6.03 10.91
C LEU A 350 -16.02 -6.56 10.86
N LEU A 351 -16.68 -6.77 12.01
CA LEU A 351 -18.07 -7.21 12.04
C LEU A 351 -19.00 -6.18 11.39
N ALA A 352 -18.80 -4.89 11.67
CA ALA A 352 -19.54 -3.82 11.02
C ALA A 352 -19.32 -3.83 9.49
N CYS A 353 -18.07 -4.05 9.05
CA CYS A 353 -17.73 -4.19 7.63
C CYS A 353 -18.45 -5.38 6.98
N VAL A 354 -18.44 -6.56 7.62
CA VAL A 354 -19.13 -7.77 7.15
C VAL A 354 -20.62 -7.51 6.96
N VAL A 355 -21.29 -6.97 7.97
CA VAL A 355 -22.73 -6.70 7.90
C VAL A 355 -23.06 -5.69 6.81
N ASN A 356 -22.28 -4.61 6.70
CA ASN A 356 -22.52 -3.56 5.70
C ASN A 356 -22.28 -4.03 4.26
N THR A 357 -21.28 -4.86 4.04
CA THR A 357 -20.86 -5.28 2.70
C THR A 357 -21.62 -6.51 2.23
N CYS A 358 -21.76 -7.53 3.10
CA CYS A 358 -22.40 -8.79 2.75
C CYS A 358 -23.92 -8.76 2.86
N ARG A 359 -24.51 -7.81 3.61
CA ARG A 359 -25.94 -7.55 3.71
C ARG A 359 -26.79 -8.82 3.78
N GLU A 360 -27.63 -9.06 2.75
CA GLU A 360 -28.54 -10.20 2.69
C GLU A 360 -27.84 -11.56 2.83
N ALA A 361 -26.61 -11.68 2.32
CA ALA A 361 -25.85 -12.92 2.38
C ALA A 361 -25.49 -13.38 3.81
N VAL A 362 -25.54 -12.47 4.79
CA VAL A 362 -25.22 -12.76 6.20
C VAL A 362 -26.38 -12.50 7.16
N THR A 363 -27.55 -12.05 6.70
CA THR A 363 -28.67 -11.63 7.55
C THR A 363 -29.10 -12.69 8.56
N GLU A 364 -29.22 -13.94 8.14
CA GLU A 364 -29.59 -15.06 9.02
C GLU A 364 -28.51 -15.36 10.08
N GLY A 365 -27.24 -15.10 9.75
CA GLY A 365 -26.09 -15.30 10.64
C GLY A 365 -25.80 -14.14 11.59
N VAL A 366 -26.38 -12.94 11.37
CA VAL A 366 -26.11 -11.75 12.19
C VAL A 366 -26.37 -11.98 13.70
N PRO A 367 -27.48 -12.61 14.14
CA PRO A 367 -27.69 -12.89 15.55
C PRO A 367 -26.59 -13.77 16.17
N GLN A 368 -26.10 -14.77 15.40
CA GLN A 368 -25.04 -15.67 15.84
C GLN A 368 -23.68 -14.96 15.93
N MET A 369 -23.43 -13.99 15.06
CA MET A 369 -22.22 -13.15 15.10
C MET A 369 -22.27 -12.14 16.24
N LEU A 370 -23.41 -11.54 16.52
CA LEU A 370 -23.56 -10.53 17.57
C LEU A 370 -23.58 -11.13 18.98
N ALA A 371 -24.20 -12.28 19.19
CA ALA A 371 -24.38 -12.88 20.51
C ALA A 371 -23.06 -13.03 21.32
N PRO A 372 -21.95 -13.54 20.76
CA PRO A 372 -20.68 -13.67 21.49
C PRO A 372 -20.01 -12.33 21.81
N ILE A 373 -20.36 -11.26 21.10
CA ILE A 373 -19.70 -9.96 21.17
C ILE A 373 -20.51 -8.98 22.03
N PHE A 374 -21.84 -8.99 21.90
CA PHE A 374 -22.71 -7.95 22.44
C PHE A 374 -22.59 -7.83 23.95
N GLN A 375 -22.95 -8.90 24.68
CA GLN A 375 -22.95 -8.88 26.15
C GLN A 375 -21.55 -8.61 26.74
N PRO A 376 -20.48 -9.31 26.30
CA PRO A 376 -19.13 -9.03 26.80
C PRO A 376 -18.63 -7.60 26.54
N THR A 377 -19.08 -6.97 25.47
CA THR A 377 -18.70 -5.58 25.17
C THR A 377 -19.48 -4.60 26.06
N ILE A 378 -20.79 -4.78 26.19
CA ILE A 378 -21.62 -3.95 27.08
C ILE A 378 -21.09 -3.99 28.52
N GLU A 379 -20.81 -5.16 29.04
CA GLU A 379 -20.23 -5.31 30.39
C GLU A 379 -18.88 -4.59 30.54
N MET A 380 -18.10 -4.54 29.47
CA MET A 380 -16.80 -3.88 29.46
C MET A 380 -16.90 -2.35 29.46
N ILE A 381 -17.79 -1.78 28.60
CA ILE A 381 -17.88 -0.34 28.35
C ILE A 381 -18.82 0.41 29.34
N THR A 382 -19.60 -0.31 30.15
CA THR A 382 -20.56 0.30 31.12
C THR A 382 -19.99 0.49 32.52
N VAL A 383 -18.86 -0.14 32.86
CA VAL A 383 -18.24 -0.03 34.21
C VAL A 383 -17.68 1.38 34.43
N ASN A 384 -16.93 1.91 33.49
CA ASN A 384 -16.37 3.25 33.53
C ASN A 384 -16.44 3.88 32.12
N PHE A 385 -16.93 5.10 32.06
CA PHE A 385 -17.10 5.79 30.78
C PHE A 385 -15.77 6.14 30.11
N GLU A 386 -14.70 6.35 30.85
CA GLU A 386 -13.38 6.70 30.33
C GLU A 386 -12.62 5.49 29.79
N ASP A 387 -12.96 4.29 30.24
CA ASP A 387 -12.29 3.07 29.80
C ASP A 387 -12.71 2.63 28.39
N PHE A 388 -11.78 2.05 27.65
CA PHE A 388 -11.99 1.43 26.34
C PHE A 388 -12.69 2.32 25.29
N PRO A 389 -12.22 3.55 25.02
CA PRO A 389 -12.90 4.50 24.12
C PRO A 389 -13.01 3.97 22.69
N GLU A 390 -11.99 3.27 22.17
CA GLU A 390 -12.00 2.69 20.82
C GLU A 390 -13.00 1.54 20.70
N ILE A 391 -13.10 0.68 21.70
CA ILE A 391 -14.09 -0.41 21.74
C ILE A 391 -15.50 0.16 21.77
N ARG A 392 -15.73 1.19 22.58
CA ARG A 392 -17.03 1.88 22.66
C ARG A 392 -17.42 2.48 21.30
N LEU A 393 -16.51 3.22 20.68
CA LEU A 393 -16.76 3.82 19.36
C LEU A 393 -17.12 2.75 18.32
N ASN A 394 -16.30 1.72 18.18
CA ASN A 394 -16.50 0.67 17.19
C ASN A 394 -17.75 -0.18 17.49
N PHE A 395 -18.09 -0.38 18.75
CA PHE A 395 -19.33 -1.07 19.14
C PHE A 395 -20.57 -0.30 18.67
N PHE A 396 -20.65 1.00 18.92
CA PHE A 396 -21.79 1.80 18.46
C PHE A 396 -21.84 1.91 16.94
N LEU A 397 -20.70 1.98 16.26
CA LEU A 397 -20.66 1.92 14.79
C LEU A 397 -21.17 0.57 14.28
N CYS A 398 -20.80 -0.53 14.94
CA CYS A 398 -21.25 -1.87 14.59
C CYS A 398 -22.76 -2.03 14.75
N VAL A 399 -23.32 -1.56 15.87
CA VAL A 399 -24.77 -1.68 16.17
C VAL A 399 -25.61 -0.70 15.34
N HIS A 400 -25.10 0.50 15.04
CA HIS A 400 -25.82 1.50 14.25
C HIS A 400 -26.00 1.09 12.79
N ASN A 401 -25.04 0.41 12.21
CA ASN A 401 -25.05 0.03 10.80
C ASN A 401 -26.12 -1.01 10.42
N PRO A 402 -26.40 -2.07 11.20
CA PRO A 402 -27.49 -3.01 10.93
C PRO A 402 -28.88 -2.35 10.92
N CYS A 403 -29.03 -1.22 11.61
CA CYS A 403 -30.31 -0.50 11.70
C CYS A 403 -30.65 0.34 10.47
N ARG A 404 -29.73 0.43 9.48
CA ARG A 404 -29.94 1.16 8.22
C ARG A 404 -30.36 0.26 7.04
N VAL A 405 -30.93 -0.90 7.28
CA VAL A 405 -31.54 -1.69 6.19
C VAL A 405 -32.72 -0.87 5.65
N PRO A 406 -32.72 -0.46 4.37
CA PRO A 406 -33.86 0.21 3.78
C PRO A 406 -35.04 -0.76 3.75
N HIS A 407 -36.22 -0.31 4.24
CA HIS A 407 -37.48 -0.98 4.09
C HIS A 407 -37.90 -1.05 2.61
#